data_6c1eee2ad8ae076056d375eb653586c9
#
_entry.id   6c1eee2ad8ae076056d375eb653586c9
#
_cell.length_a   1.000
_cell.length_b   1.000
_cell.length_c   1.000
_cell.angle_alpha   90.00
_cell.angle_beta   90.00
_cell.angle_gamma   90.00
#
_symmetry.space_group_name_H-M   'P 1'
#
loop_
_entity.id
_entity.type
_entity.pdbx_description
1 polymer ?
#
loop_
_entity_poly.entity_id
_entity_poly.type
_entity_poly.pdbx_seq_one_letter_code
_entity_poly.pdbx_strand_id
1 'polypeptide(L)'
;MKIIKKTIIENYNLLLEKGMNLGSEGNISVKFKDKVFITPSGIDIKKLKNENISIIDFEGNARNGVKPSSELDLHLLVYKKRKEVNSIVHCHSDWASILSCMRQRIKKFHYMIAEFGGDDIKCSKYATF
;
A
#
# COMPACT_ATOMS: atom_id res chain seq x y z
N MET A 1 -0.93 18.52 5.68
CA MET A 1 -1.98 17.48 5.47
C MET A 1 -2.54 17.48 4.05
N LYS A 2 -2.91 18.63 3.46
CA LYS A 2 -3.44 18.68 2.07
C LYS A 2 -2.45 18.13 1.04
N ILE A 3 -1.15 18.44 1.18
CA ILE A 3 -0.09 17.93 0.31
C ILE A 3 0.01 16.40 0.38
N ILE A 4 0.01 15.81 1.59
CA ILE A 4 0.08 14.35 1.77
C ILE A 4 -1.05 13.64 1.04
N LYS A 5 -2.28 14.12 1.21
CA LYS A 5 -3.45 13.55 0.54
C LYS A 5 -3.34 13.63 -0.99
N LYS A 6 -2.91 14.78 -1.50
CA LYS A 6 -2.67 14.99 -2.94
C LYS A 6 -1.61 14.01 -3.46
N THR A 7 -0.48 13.88 -2.77
CA THR A 7 0.59 12.94 -3.14
C THR A 7 0.10 11.48 -3.16
N ILE A 8 -0.71 11.06 -2.17
CA ILE A 8 -1.32 9.72 -2.18
C ILE A 8 -2.16 9.51 -3.44
N ILE A 9 -3.03 10.47 -3.78
CA ILE A 9 -3.92 10.37 -4.94
C ILE A 9 -3.11 10.32 -6.25
N GLU A 10 -2.12 11.19 -6.41
CA GLU A 10 -1.27 11.24 -7.60
C GLU A 10 -0.52 9.93 -7.81
N ASN A 11 0.08 9.37 -6.75
CA ASN A 11 0.80 8.10 -6.85
C ASN A 11 -0.15 6.91 -7.05
N TYR A 12 -1.35 6.94 -6.49
CA TYR A 12 -2.33 5.88 -6.73
C TYR A 12 -2.83 5.90 -8.19
N ASN A 13 -3.06 7.08 -8.78
CA ASN A 13 -3.34 7.22 -10.21
C ASN A 13 -2.19 6.69 -11.08
N LEU A 14 -0.94 6.98 -10.69
CA LEU A 14 0.24 6.48 -11.39
C LEU A 14 0.32 4.94 -11.40
N LEU A 15 -0.06 4.27 -10.31
CA LEU A 15 -0.11 2.80 -10.26
C LEU A 15 -1.10 2.24 -11.29
N LEU A 16 -2.27 2.89 -11.49
CA LEU A 16 -3.21 2.51 -12.54
C LEU A 16 -2.66 2.73 -13.94
N GLU A 17 -2.08 3.91 -14.19
CA GLU A 17 -1.49 4.25 -15.48
C GLU A 17 -0.36 3.29 -15.87
N LYS A 18 0.37 2.77 -14.88
CA LYS A 18 1.44 1.78 -15.06
C LYS A 18 0.94 0.33 -15.10
N GLY A 19 -0.36 0.08 -14.99
CA GLY A 19 -0.93 -1.27 -14.94
C GLY A 19 -0.53 -2.08 -13.71
N MET A 20 -0.16 -1.41 -12.62
CA MET A 20 0.21 -2.07 -11.36
C MET A 20 -0.98 -2.34 -10.45
N ASN A 21 -2.13 -1.74 -10.75
CA ASN A 21 -3.40 -1.97 -10.07
C ASN A 21 -4.53 -1.97 -11.11
N LEU A 22 -5.61 -2.68 -10.79
CA LEU A 22 -6.85 -2.67 -11.57
C LEU A 22 -8.01 -2.23 -10.66
N GLY A 23 -8.86 -1.33 -11.15
CA GLY A 23 -10.06 -0.90 -10.41
C GLY A 23 -9.75 -0.28 -9.04
N SER A 24 -10.16 -0.94 -7.96
CA SER A 24 -9.96 -0.52 -6.56
C SER A 24 -8.89 -1.32 -5.82
N GLU A 25 -8.07 -2.06 -6.54
CA GLU A 25 -7.00 -2.88 -5.97
C GLU A 25 -5.84 -2.02 -5.46
N GLY A 26 -5.07 -2.61 -4.55
CA GLY A 26 -3.91 -1.97 -3.94
C GLY A 26 -4.30 -0.78 -3.05
N ASN A 27 -3.32 -0.25 -2.37
CA ASN A 27 -3.53 0.88 -1.47
C ASN A 27 -2.21 1.58 -1.16
N ILE A 28 -2.31 2.85 -0.78
CA ILE A 28 -1.16 3.67 -0.40
C ILE A 28 -1.43 4.29 0.95
N SER A 29 -0.42 4.29 1.82
CA SER A 29 -0.47 5.05 3.06
C SER A 29 0.79 5.89 3.28
N VAL A 30 0.63 6.94 4.06
CA VAL A 30 1.72 7.82 4.53
C VAL A 30 1.55 8.04 6.03
N LYS A 31 2.60 7.74 6.78
CA LYS A 31 2.72 8.07 8.20
C LYS A 31 3.22 9.50 8.35
N PHE A 32 2.51 10.30 9.12
CA PHE A 32 2.93 11.66 9.44
C PHE A 32 2.57 12.00 10.88
N LYS A 33 3.57 12.22 11.72
CA LYS A 33 3.42 12.41 13.16
C LYS A 33 2.68 11.22 13.81
N ASP A 34 1.58 11.49 14.49
CA ASP A 34 0.71 10.55 15.20
C ASP A 34 -0.42 9.97 14.33
N LYS A 35 -0.36 10.16 13.00
CA LYS A 35 -1.44 9.79 12.08
C LYS A 35 -0.94 9.01 10.87
N VAL A 36 -1.81 8.17 10.34
CA VAL A 36 -1.64 7.49 9.06
C VAL A 36 -2.73 7.98 8.11
N PHE A 37 -2.33 8.46 6.95
CA PHE A 37 -3.20 8.79 5.83
C PHE A 37 -3.21 7.59 4.91
N ILE A 38 -4.38 7.03 4.59
CA ILE A 38 -4.50 5.83 3.77
C ILE A 38 -5.65 5.96 2.77
N THR A 39 -5.49 5.36 1.61
CA THR A 39 -6.56 5.23 0.62
C THR A 39 -7.79 4.56 1.24
N PRO A 40 -9.02 4.97 0.88
CA PRO A 40 -10.24 4.41 1.41
C PRO A 40 -10.55 3.02 0.83
N SER A 41 -11.45 2.29 1.49
CA SER A 41 -12.01 1.05 0.96
C SER A 41 -13.10 1.32 -0.08
N GLY A 42 -13.08 0.60 -1.21
CA GLY A 42 -14.20 0.50 -2.13
C GLY A 42 -14.55 1.76 -2.93
N ILE A 43 -13.66 2.73 -3.01
CA ILE A 43 -13.84 3.92 -3.86
C ILE A 43 -13.11 3.71 -5.19
N ASP A 44 -13.84 3.89 -6.30
CA ASP A 44 -13.24 3.98 -7.62
C ASP A 44 -12.21 5.12 -7.63
N ILE A 45 -11.03 4.81 -8.10
CA ILE A 45 -9.91 5.75 -8.12
C ILE A 45 -10.21 7.03 -8.89
N LYS A 46 -10.97 6.96 -9.98
CA LYS A 46 -11.39 8.13 -10.78
C LYS A 46 -12.23 9.11 -9.97
N LYS A 47 -12.79 8.66 -8.85
CA LYS A 47 -13.62 9.46 -7.92
C LYS A 47 -12.87 9.83 -6.65
N LEU A 48 -11.61 9.40 -6.51
CA LEU A 48 -10.82 9.65 -5.31
C LEU A 48 -10.44 11.13 -5.20
N LYS A 49 -10.83 11.74 -4.08
CA LYS A 49 -10.55 13.15 -3.76
C LYS A 49 -9.90 13.26 -2.39
N ASN A 50 -9.39 14.44 -2.06
CA ASN A 50 -8.74 14.71 -0.78
C ASN A 50 -9.61 14.36 0.44
N GLU A 51 -10.92 14.61 0.36
CA GLU A 51 -11.89 14.31 1.42
C GLU A 51 -12.05 12.80 1.64
N ASN A 52 -11.80 11.98 0.63
CA ASN A 52 -11.93 10.52 0.70
C ASN A 52 -10.70 9.84 1.35
N ILE A 53 -9.57 10.52 1.48
CA ILE A 53 -8.41 9.92 2.15
C ILE A 53 -8.71 9.77 3.64
N SER A 54 -8.64 8.52 4.12
CA SER A 54 -8.85 8.19 5.52
C SER A 54 -7.69 8.68 6.38
N ILE A 55 -8.01 9.20 7.56
CA ILE A 55 -7.03 9.64 8.57
C ILE A 55 -7.21 8.75 9.78
N ILE A 56 -6.19 7.97 10.10
CA ILE A 56 -6.22 6.92 11.13
C ILE A 56 -5.20 7.22 12.22
N ASP A 57 -5.52 6.92 13.46
CA ASP A 57 -4.52 6.82 14.54
C ASP A 57 -3.83 5.45 14.54
N PHE A 58 -2.83 5.25 15.42
CA PHE A 58 -2.11 3.98 15.52
C PHE A 58 -2.89 2.87 16.25
N GLU A 59 -4.04 3.20 16.82
CA GLU A 59 -5.02 2.28 17.40
C GLU A 59 -6.03 1.77 16.35
N GLY A 60 -5.98 2.31 15.11
CA GLY A 60 -6.85 1.90 14.00
C GLY A 60 -8.15 2.70 13.89
N ASN A 61 -8.34 3.75 14.68
CA ASN A 61 -9.57 4.53 14.67
C ASN A 61 -9.56 5.59 13.56
N ALA A 62 -10.61 5.65 12.76
CA ALA A 62 -10.80 6.68 11.74
C ALA A 62 -11.15 8.03 12.38
N ARG A 63 -10.31 9.04 12.17
CA ARG A 63 -10.45 10.38 12.74
C ARG A 63 -11.30 11.34 11.90
N ASN A 64 -11.61 10.97 10.67
CA ASN A 64 -12.43 11.78 9.76
C ASN A 64 -13.67 11.04 9.23
N GLY A 65 -14.04 9.91 9.83
CA GLY A 65 -15.24 9.13 9.48
C GLY A 65 -15.15 8.41 8.12
N VAL A 66 -14.02 8.49 7.43
CA VAL A 66 -13.79 7.77 6.15
C VAL A 66 -13.31 6.36 6.44
N LYS A 67 -13.99 5.34 5.89
CA LYS A 67 -13.60 3.94 6.03
C LYS A 67 -12.26 3.70 5.32
N PRO A 68 -11.22 3.25 6.04
CA PRO A 68 -9.91 2.97 5.45
C PRO A 68 -9.93 1.72 4.58
N SER A 69 -8.85 1.52 3.81
CA SER A 69 -8.58 0.24 3.13
C SER A 69 -8.74 -0.95 4.09
N SER A 70 -9.25 -2.07 3.58
CA SER A 70 -9.35 -3.33 4.33
C SER A 70 -7.99 -3.86 4.82
N GLU A 71 -6.89 -3.39 4.23
CA GLU A 71 -5.52 -3.78 4.59
C GLU A 71 -4.84 -2.82 5.57
N LEU A 72 -5.64 -1.98 6.26
CA LEU A 72 -5.12 -1.05 7.26
C LEU A 72 -4.20 -1.74 8.28
N ASP A 73 -4.60 -2.92 8.76
CA ASP A 73 -3.86 -3.64 9.81
C ASP A 73 -2.45 -4.05 9.34
N LEU A 74 -2.30 -4.45 8.06
CA LEU A 74 -1.00 -4.71 7.45
C LEU A 74 -0.12 -3.45 7.48
N HIS A 75 -0.67 -2.30 7.10
CA HIS A 75 0.07 -1.04 7.11
C HIS A 75 0.48 -0.60 8.51
N LEU A 76 -0.44 -0.69 9.49
CA LEU A 76 -0.16 -0.35 10.89
C LEU A 76 0.91 -1.28 11.48
N LEU A 77 0.85 -2.59 11.16
CA LEU A 77 1.86 -3.56 11.59
C LEU A 77 3.25 -3.22 11.05
N VAL A 78 3.35 -2.86 9.76
CA VAL A 78 4.62 -2.44 9.16
C VAL A 78 5.15 -1.19 9.86
N TYR A 79 4.36 -0.13 10.04
CA TYR A 79 4.78 1.08 10.74
C TYR A 79 5.17 0.83 12.20
N LYS A 80 4.51 -0.13 12.85
CA LYS A 80 4.84 -0.54 14.22
C LYS A 80 6.20 -1.23 14.31
N LYS A 81 6.51 -2.10 13.34
CA LYS A 81 7.75 -2.90 13.30
C LYS A 81 8.93 -2.18 12.64
N ARG A 82 8.66 -1.30 11.68
CA ARG A 82 9.66 -0.62 10.87
C ARG A 82 9.52 0.89 11.06
N LYS A 83 10.17 1.41 12.09
CA LYS A 83 10.02 2.82 12.52
C LYS A 83 10.54 3.81 11.46
N GLU A 84 11.52 3.41 10.67
CA GLU A 84 12.10 4.16 9.56
C GLU A 84 11.17 4.32 8.37
N VAL A 85 10.17 3.42 8.20
CA VAL A 85 9.21 3.49 7.09
C VAL A 85 8.20 4.60 7.33
N ASN A 86 8.04 5.50 6.37
CA ASN A 86 7.08 6.61 6.44
C ASN A 86 5.98 6.54 5.36
N SER A 87 6.14 5.67 4.35
CA SER A 87 5.11 5.42 3.34
C SER A 87 5.11 3.95 2.93
N ILE A 88 3.94 3.46 2.55
CA ILE A 88 3.75 2.09 2.07
C ILE A 88 2.92 2.17 0.80
N VAL A 89 3.39 1.47 -0.23
CA VAL A 89 2.67 1.26 -1.48
C VAL A 89 2.42 -0.24 -1.62
N HIS A 90 1.15 -0.62 -1.66
CA HIS A 90 0.72 -1.97 -1.99
C HIS A 90 0.10 -1.97 -3.38
N CYS A 91 0.60 -2.82 -4.25
CA CYS A 91 0.13 -2.95 -5.62
C CYS A 91 0.05 -4.42 -6.05
N HIS A 92 -0.68 -4.68 -7.13
CA HIS A 92 -0.94 -6.01 -7.68
C HIS A 92 -0.32 -6.13 -9.08
N SER A 93 1.01 -5.94 -9.20
CA SER A 93 1.66 -6.13 -10.51
C SER A 93 1.50 -7.58 -11.00
N ASP A 94 1.16 -7.77 -12.28
CA ASP A 94 0.78 -9.06 -12.85
C ASP A 94 1.79 -10.17 -12.55
N TRP A 95 3.06 -9.91 -12.80
CA TRP A 95 4.13 -10.91 -12.60
C TRP A 95 4.32 -11.30 -11.14
N ALA A 96 4.26 -10.33 -10.21
CA ALA A 96 4.36 -10.63 -8.79
C ALA A 96 3.11 -11.40 -8.31
N SER A 97 1.93 -11.04 -8.81
CA SER A 97 0.66 -11.71 -8.49
C SER A 97 0.67 -13.15 -9.00
N ILE A 98 1.11 -13.40 -10.24
CA ILE A 98 1.25 -14.75 -10.80
C ILE A 98 2.19 -15.60 -9.93
N LEU A 99 3.38 -15.09 -9.60
CA LEU A 99 4.34 -15.83 -8.78
C LEU A 99 3.78 -16.08 -7.37
N SER A 100 3.04 -15.13 -6.80
CA SER A 100 2.42 -15.31 -5.49
C SER A 100 1.34 -16.40 -5.50
N CYS A 101 0.51 -16.46 -6.54
CA CYS A 101 -0.48 -17.53 -6.73
C CYS A 101 0.19 -18.90 -6.89
N MET A 102 1.32 -18.96 -7.55
CA MET A 102 2.14 -20.17 -7.70
C MET A 102 2.96 -20.51 -6.44
N ARG A 103 2.91 -19.69 -5.39
CA ARG A 103 3.74 -19.82 -4.19
C ARG A 103 5.24 -19.79 -4.48
N GLN A 104 5.64 -19.04 -5.51
CA GLN A 104 7.03 -18.94 -5.93
C GLN A 104 7.65 -17.65 -5.38
N ARG A 105 8.91 -17.77 -4.93
CA ARG A 105 9.75 -16.62 -4.61
C ARG A 105 10.38 -16.07 -5.89
N ILE A 106 10.74 -14.79 -5.90
CA ILE A 106 11.57 -14.19 -6.95
C ILE A 106 13.03 -14.46 -6.59
N LYS A 107 13.69 -15.31 -7.38
CA LYS A 107 15.10 -15.67 -7.16
C LYS A 107 16.03 -14.51 -7.51
N LYS A 108 17.19 -14.45 -6.86
CA LYS A 108 18.25 -13.47 -7.12
C LYS A 108 19.01 -13.78 -8.42
N PHE A 109 18.42 -13.50 -9.56
CA PHE A 109 18.99 -13.77 -10.87
C PHE A 109 19.40 -12.50 -11.65
N HIS A 110 19.13 -11.31 -11.11
CA HIS A 110 19.39 -10.03 -11.76
C HIS A 110 19.96 -9.03 -10.76
N TYR A 111 20.90 -8.17 -11.20
CA TYR A 111 21.57 -7.20 -10.32
C TYR A 111 20.62 -6.24 -9.61
N MET A 112 19.46 -5.92 -10.21
CA MET A 112 18.43 -5.08 -9.60
C MET A 112 17.87 -5.66 -8.28
N ILE A 113 18.05 -6.94 -8.01
CA ILE A 113 17.68 -7.54 -6.71
C ILE A 113 18.44 -6.89 -5.54
N ALA A 114 19.60 -6.28 -5.81
CA ALA A 114 20.35 -5.54 -4.80
C ALA A 114 19.54 -4.38 -4.19
N GLU A 115 18.67 -3.73 -4.99
CA GLU A 115 17.76 -2.67 -4.52
C GLU A 115 16.76 -3.18 -3.47
N PHE A 116 16.51 -4.50 -3.45
CA PHE A 116 15.63 -5.18 -2.51
C PHE A 116 16.38 -5.93 -1.39
N GLY A 117 17.66 -5.60 -1.18
CA GLY A 117 18.49 -6.22 -0.14
C GLY A 117 19.38 -7.37 -0.62
N GLY A 118 19.42 -7.68 -1.91
CA GLY A 118 20.36 -8.60 -2.53
C GLY A 118 20.08 -10.09 -2.33
N ASP A 119 18.94 -10.47 -1.74
CA ASP A 119 18.52 -11.87 -1.55
C ASP A 119 17.22 -12.16 -2.31
N ASP A 120 16.77 -13.42 -2.29
CA ASP A 120 15.48 -13.80 -2.87
C ASP A 120 14.32 -13.01 -2.23
N ILE A 121 13.40 -12.49 -3.06
CA ILE A 121 12.16 -11.88 -2.56
C ILE A 121 11.20 -13.01 -2.21
N LYS A 122 10.91 -13.17 -0.94
CA LYS A 122 10.12 -14.29 -0.41
C LYS A 122 8.63 -14.10 -0.73
N CYS A 123 7.95 -15.21 -1.07
CA CYS A 123 6.50 -15.28 -1.05
C CYS A 123 6.04 -15.58 0.39
N SER A 124 5.16 -14.75 0.94
CA SER A 124 4.56 -15.01 2.26
C SER A 124 3.62 -16.22 2.21
N LYS A 125 3.32 -16.79 3.38
CA LYS A 125 2.19 -17.73 3.48
C LYS A 125 0.90 -16.98 3.18
N TYR A 126 -0.10 -17.70 2.64
CA TYR A 126 -1.43 -17.14 2.46
C TYR A 126 -2.01 -16.70 3.82
N ALA A 127 -2.62 -15.54 3.84
CA ALA A 127 -3.40 -15.02 4.95
C ALA A 127 -4.63 -14.30 4.40
N THR A 128 -5.72 -14.34 5.13
CA THR A 128 -6.89 -13.48 4.92
C THR A 128 -6.68 -12.14 5.62
N PHE A 129 -7.48 -11.13 5.26
CA PHE A 129 -7.45 -9.85 5.99
C PHE A 129 -8.10 -9.99 7.35
#